data_7f86308acdb7a643d575b488063e7551
#
_entry.id   7f86308acdb7a643d575b488063e7551
#
_cell.length_a   1.000
_cell.length_b   1.000
_cell.length_c   1.000
_cell.angle_alpha   90.00
_cell.angle_beta   90.00
_cell.angle_gamma   90.00
#
_symmetry.space_group_name_H-M   'P 1'
#
loop_
_entity.id
_entity.type
_entity.pdbx_description
1 polymer ?
#
loop_
_entity_poly.entity_id
_entity_poly.type
_entity_poly.pdbx_seq_one_letter_code
_entity_poly.pdbx_strand_id
1 'polypeptide(L)'
;MNKESRAGAGAVLALCLCFGPLGYTQASSAARSAVRKEAGVTGHASGTFEVKLTPQAQDDKTEDASLGRMTIEKQFHGDLEGTSKGQMLTAGTGAKGSSGGYVAIEKVSGTLHGRSGSFVLQHSGTMTRGVPQLLITVVPDSGNGQLAGLAGTMTIKIADGKHSYEFEYTLTKMP
;
A
#
# COMPACT_ATOMS: atom_id res chain seq x y z
N MET A 1 20.34 25.54 66.45
CA MET A 1 20.23 24.69 67.69
C MET A 1 20.37 23.26 67.18
N ASN A 2 21.57 22.76 67.21
CA ASN A 2 22.07 21.72 68.18
C ASN A 2 21.34 20.39 67.99
N LYS A 3 21.94 19.23 67.74
CA LYS A 3 23.23 18.61 68.25
C LYS A 3 23.42 17.35 67.39
N GLU A 4 24.58 17.07 66.81
CA GLU A 4 25.61 16.15 67.31
C GLU A 4 25.07 14.86 67.98
N SER A 5 25.47 13.64 67.73
CA SER A 5 26.84 13.10 67.65
C SER A 5 26.79 11.57 67.67
N ARG A 6 27.87 10.94 67.19
CA ARG A 6 28.63 9.74 67.60
C ARG A 6 28.29 8.41 66.89
N ALA A 7 29.10 7.95 66.05
CA ALA A 7 30.35 7.16 66.22
C ALA A 7 30.17 5.86 67.01
N GLY A 8 30.40 4.76 66.33
CA GLY A 8 30.61 3.43 66.92
C GLY A 8 31.34 2.53 65.94
N ALA A 9 32.66 2.43 66.16
CA ALA A 9 33.55 1.51 65.45
C ALA A 9 33.39 0.10 66.00
N GLY A 10 33.40 -0.90 65.16
CA GLY A 10 33.45 -2.31 65.56
C GLY A 10 34.10 -3.17 64.49
N ALA A 11 35.22 -3.71 64.81
CA ALA A 11 36.23 -4.35 63.99
C ALA A 11 35.87 -5.79 63.54
N VAL A 12 36.35 -6.10 62.37
CA VAL A 12 37.04 -7.35 61.92
C VAL A 12 36.38 -8.72 62.20
N LEU A 13 36.05 -9.44 61.13
CA LEU A 13 36.66 -10.79 60.97
C LEU A 13 36.58 -11.19 59.44
N ALA A 14 37.78 -11.37 58.90
CA ALA A 14 37.94 -11.92 57.54
C ALA A 14 37.65 -13.42 57.58
N LEU A 15 36.74 -13.86 56.64
CA LEU A 15 36.65 -15.26 56.30
C LEU A 15 36.68 -15.39 54.75
N CYS A 16 37.89 -15.74 54.30
CA CYS A 16 38.08 -16.18 52.89
C CYS A 16 37.35 -17.50 52.69
N LEU A 17 36.29 -17.47 51.86
CA LEU A 17 35.74 -18.66 51.21
C LEU A 17 35.85 -18.46 49.68
N CYS A 18 36.81 -19.19 49.11
CA CYS A 18 36.95 -19.36 47.66
C CYS A 18 35.74 -20.08 47.10
N PHE A 19 34.85 -19.35 46.43
CA PHE A 19 33.90 -19.95 45.52
C PHE A 19 34.30 -19.60 44.07
N GLY A 20 34.65 -20.64 43.34
CA GLY A 20 34.99 -20.55 41.94
C GLY A 20 33.83 -20.01 41.11
N PRO A 21 34.11 -19.47 39.91
CA PRO A 21 33.05 -18.93 39.05
C PRO A 21 32.21 -20.06 38.48
N LEU A 22 30.97 -20.18 38.93
CA LEU A 22 29.93 -20.91 38.16
C LEU A 22 29.70 -20.13 36.86
N GLY A 23 30.21 -20.68 35.78
CA GLY A 23 29.92 -20.20 34.43
C GLY A 23 28.45 -20.32 34.15
N TYR A 24 27.72 -19.21 34.22
CA TYR A 24 26.41 -19.08 33.60
C TYR A 24 26.62 -18.99 32.10
N THR A 25 26.51 -20.13 31.43
CA THR A 25 26.33 -20.14 29.98
C THR A 25 24.93 -19.54 29.70
N GLN A 26 24.87 -18.25 29.39
CA GLN A 26 23.70 -17.66 28.75
C GLN A 26 23.54 -18.33 27.38
N ALA A 27 22.66 -19.29 27.33
CA ALA A 27 22.11 -19.76 26.04
C ALA A 27 21.32 -18.61 25.45
N SER A 28 21.97 -17.83 24.60
CA SER A 28 21.33 -16.84 23.74
C SER A 28 20.49 -17.59 22.69
N SER A 29 19.26 -17.95 23.05
CA SER A 29 18.26 -18.40 22.11
C SER A 29 17.70 -17.20 21.36
N ALA A 30 18.51 -16.56 20.55
CA ALA A 30 18.03 -15.71 19.48
C ALA A 30 17.45 -16.63 18.38
N ALA A 31 16.30 -17.22 18.66
CA ALA A 31 15.42 -17.74 17.63
C ALA A 31 14.93 -16.53 16.82
N ARG A 32 15.77 -16.06 15.89
CA ARG A 32 15.32 -15.23 14.79
C ARG A 32 14.37 -16.09 13.97
N SER A 33 13.07 -15.92 14.25
CA SER A 33 12.02 -16.38 13.34
C SER A 33 12.27 -15.67 12.02
N ALA A 34 13.03 -16.28 11.15
CA ALA A 34 13.11 -15.89 9.76
C ALA A 34 11.71 -16.14 9.21
N VAL A 35 10.91 -15.10 9.11
CA VAL A 35 9.68 -15.10 8.31
C VAL A 35 10.14 -15.52 6.91
N ARG A 36 9.93 -16.78 6.60
CA ARG A 36 10.18 -17.34 5.27
C ARG A 36 9.17 -16.68 4.35
N LYS A 37 9.60 -15.63 3.66
CA LYS A 37 8.80 -15.00 2.63
C LYS A 37 8.58 -16.08 1.56
N GLU A 38 7.38 -16.69 1.55
CA GLU A 38 7.03 -17.63 0.51
C GLU A 38 7.17 -16.92 -0.85
N ALA A 39 7.83 -17.60 -1.78
CA ALA A 39 8.03 -17.05 -3.12
C ALA A 39 6.67 -16.83 -3.77
N GLY A 40 6.30 -15.56 -3.93
CA GLY A 40 5.08 -15.18 -4.64
C GLY A 40 5.19 -15.55 -6.11
N VAL A 41 4.05 -15.84 -6.73
CA VAL A 41 3.96 -15.96 -8.18
C VAL A 41 4.03 -14.56 -8.78
N THR A 42 5.06 -14.28 -9.58
CA THR A 42 5.11 -13.05 -10.39
C THR A 42 4.38 -13.30 -11.70
N GLY A 43 3.55 -12.34 -12.12
CA GLY A 43 2.79 -12.42 -13.38
C GLY A 43 2.68 -11.06 -14.04
N HIS A 44 2.40 -11.13 -15.34
CA HIS A 44 2.08 -9.99 -16.18
C HIS A 44 0.71 -10.25 -16.80
N ALA A 45 -0.18 -9.26 -16.76
CA ALA A 45 -1.50 -9.33 -17.36
C ALA A 45 -1.75 -8.11 -18.23
N SER A 46 -2.42 -8.31 -19.36
CA SER A 46 -2.72 -7.27 -20.34
C SER A 46 -4.14 -7.37 -20.85
N GLY A 47 -4.62 -6.27 -21.41
CA GLY A 47 -5.95 -6.23 -21.99
C GLY A 47 -6.45 -4.82 -22.24
N THR A 48 -7.78 -4.70 -22.37
CA THR A 48 -8.46 -3.44 -22.65
C THR A 48 -9.49 -3.14 -21.57
N PHE A 49 -9.99 -1.92 -21.52
CA PHE A 49 -11.12 -1.57 -20.68
C PHE A 49 -11.93 -0.39 -21.26
N GLU A 50 -13.22 -0.40 -20.99
CA GLU A 50 -14.07 0.77 -21.11
C GLU A 50 -14.12 1.50 -19.78
N VAL A 51 -14.22 2.84 -19.83
CA VAL A 51 -14.33 3.67 -18.63
C VAL A 51 -15.45 4.68 -18.76
N LYS A 52 -16.23 4.78 -17.68
CA LYS A 52 -17.23 5.83 -17.50
C LYS A 52 -16.84 6.68 -16.31
N LEU A 53 -16.69 7.99 -16.51
CA LEU A 53 -16.46 9.00 -15.50
C LEU A 53 -17.74 9.83 -15.35
N THR A 54 -18.27 9.92 -14.14
CA THR A 54 -19.49 10.70 -13.87
C THR A 54 -19.18 11.77 -12.81
N PRO A 55 -19.26 13.07 -13.18
CA PRO A 55 -19.11 14.15 -12.23
C PRO A 55 -20.11 14.04 -11.08
N GLN A 56 -19.64 14.36 -9.87
CA GLN A 56 -20.43 14.39 -8.66
C GLN A 56 -20.52 15.81 -8.12
N ALA A 57 -21.62 16.13 -7.45
CA ALA A 57 -21.72 17.39 -6.74
C ALA A 57 -20.62 17.50 -5.66
N GLN A 58 -20.08 18.68 -5.51
CA GLN A 58 -19.18 18.98 -4.40
C GLN A 58 -20.00 19.16 -3.13
N ASP A 59 -19.51 18.58 -2.00
CA ASP A 59 -20.19 18.67 -0.70
C ASP A 59 -20.13 20.10 -0.14
N ASP A 60 -19.05 20.84 -0.44
CA ASP A 60 -18.91 22.25 -0.14
C ASP A 60 -19.08 23.09 -1.42
N LYS A 61 -19.90 24.14 -1.32
CA LYS A 61 -20.01 25.19 -2.32
C LYS A 61 -18.77 26.09 -2.26
N THR A 62 -17.56 25.51 -2.29
CA THR A 62 -16.36 26.30 -2.52
C THR A 62 -16.44 26.87 -3.93
N GLU A 63 -16.28 28.18 -4.08
CA GLU A 63 -16.26 28.87 -5.38
C GLU A 63 -15.07 28.46 -6.24
N ASP A 64 -14.25 27.50 -5.78
CA ASP A 64 -13.07 27.04 -6.47
C ASP A 64 -13.45 25.97 -7.51
N ALA A 65 -13.78 26.43 -8.71
CA ALA A 65 -14.06 25.56 -9.87
C ALA A 65 -12.85 24.71 -10.31
N SER A 66 -11.68 24.84 -9.67
CA SER A 66 -10.50 24.02 -9.96
C SER A 66 -10.53 22.62 -9.34
N LEU A 67 -11.38 22.41 -8.31
CA LEU A 67 -11.55 21.12 -7.67
C LEU A 67 -12.75 20.37 -8.24
N GLY A 68 -12.63 19.07 -8.37
CA GLY A 68 -13.70 18.21 -8.88
C GLY A 68 -13.75 16.86 -8.16
N ARG A 69 -14.91 16.22 -8.22
CA ARG A 69 -15.17 14.88 -7.73
C ARG A 69 -15.88 14.08 -8.81
N MET A 70 -15.45 12.83 -9.02
CA MET A 70 -16.05 11.94 -10.02
C MET A 70 -16.19 10.52 -9.47
N THR A 71 -17.18 9.79 -9.97
CA THR A 71 -17.16 8.32 -9.89
C THR A 71 -16.45 7.75 -11.10
N ILE A 72 -15.79 6.62 -10.89
CA ILE A 72 -15.14 5.81 -11.94
C ILE A 72 -15.86 4.47 -11.98
N GLU A 73 -16.25 4.04 -13.19
CA GLU A 73 -16.71 2.69 -13.44
C GLU A 73 -15.94 2.16 -14.65
N LYS A 74 -15.40 0.93 -14.55
CA LYS A 74 -14.73 0.28 -15.68
C LYS A 74 -15.25 -1.11 -15.90
N GLN A 75 -15.16 -1.55 -17.16
CA GLN A 75 -15.29 -2.94 -17.59
C GLN A 75 -13.94 -3.36 -18.17
N PHE A 76 -13.28 -4.33 -17.54
CA PHE A 76 -12.00 -4.89 -17.99
C PHE A 76 -12.21 -6.13 -18.82
N HIS A 77 -11.34 -6.32 -19.84
CA HIS A 77 -11.29 -7.47 -20.75
C HIS A 77 -9.86 -7.93 -20.96
N GLY A 78 -9.67 -9.23 -21.14
CA GLY A 78 -8.38 -9.87 -21.36
C GLY A 78 -7.93 -10.69 -20.16
N ASP A 79 -6.67 -10.60 -19.76
CA ASP A 79 -6.14 -11.38 -18.64
C ASP A 79 -6.78 -11.02 -17.29
N LEU A 80 -7.30 -9.81 -17.17
CA LEU A 80 -8.20 -9.36 -16.12
C LEU A 80 -9.60 -9.16 -16.71
N GLU A 81 -10.54 -10.03 -16.36
CA GLU A 81 -11.95 -9.93 -16.70
C GLU A 81 -12.74 -9.50 -15.49
N GLY A 82 -13.48 -8.38 -15.58
CA GLY A 82 -14.26 -7.90 -14.45
C GLY A 82 -14.65 -6.45 -14.51
N THR A 83 -15.22 -5.97 -13.42
CA THR A 83 -15.68 -4.58 -13.29
C THR A 83 -14.94 -3.86 -12.18
N SER A 84 -14.95 -2.54 -12.24
CA SER A 84 -14.53 -1.73 -11.11
C SER A 84 -15.46 -0.58 -10.82
N LYS A 85 -15.40 -0.10 -9.57
CA LYS A 85 -16.05 1.12 -9.10
C LYS A 85 -15.12 1.89 -8.19
N GLY A 86 -15.06 3.21 -8.37
CA GLY A 86 -14.16 4.06 -7.59
C GLY A 86 -14.61 5.50 -7.46
N GLN A 87 -13.83 6.23 -6.68
CA GLN A 87 -13.97 7.67 -6.46
C GLN A 87 -12.68 8.36 -6.87
N MET A 88 -12.81 9.51 -7.52
CA MET A 88 -11.72 10.33 -7.99
C MET A 88 -11.91 11.78 -7.54
N LEU A 89 -10.85 12.37 -6.99
CA LEU A 89 -10.76 13.79 -6.71
C LEU A 89 -9.77 14.40 -7.71
N THR A 90 -10.15 15.52 -8.29
CA THR A 90 -9.37 16.19 -9.34
C THR A 90 -9.06 17.64 -8.95
N ALA A 91 -7.96 18.15 -9.47
CA ALA A 91 -7.62 19.56 -9.43
C ALA A 91 -7.17 20.03 -10.82
N GLY A 92 -7.61 21.22 -11.23
CA GLY A 92 -7.25 21.81 -12.52
C GLY A 92 -8.47 22.16 -13.37
N THR A 93 -8.25 22.92 -14.42
CA THR A 93 -9.32 23.44 -15.29
C THR A 93 -9.81 22.46 -16.34
N GLY A 94 -9.08 21.34 -16.56
CA GLY A 94 -9.39 20.37 -17.61
C GLY A 94 -9.15 20.89 -19.06
N ALA A 95 -8.65 22.10 -19.22
CA ALA A 95 -8.36 22.64 -20.54
C ALA A 95 -7.17 21.93 -21.20
N LYS A 96 -7.23 21.77 -22.54
CA LYS A 96 -6.15 21.16 -23.31
C LYS A 96 -4.81 21.88 -23.09
N GLY A 97 -3.78 21.12 -22.71
CA GLY A 97 -2.43 21.66 -22.45
C GLY A 97 -2.28 22.35 -21.10
N SER A 98 -3.31 22.36 -20.23
CA SER A 98 -3.21 22.87 -18.88
C SER A 98 -2.48 21.89 -17.95
N SER A 99 -2.20 22.36 -16.72
CA SER A 99 -1.73 21.52 -15.63
C SER A 99 -2.91 21.11 -14.74
N GLY A 100 -2.79 19.96 -14.09
CA GLY A 100 -3.80 19.44 -13.19
C GLY A 100 -3.32 18.16 -12.50
N GLY A 101 -4.16 17.58 -11.66
CA GLY A 101 -3.87 16.33 -11.01
C GLY A 101 -5.14 15.63 -10.55
N TYR A 102 -4.99 14.34 -10.22
CA TYR A 102 -6.05 13.58 -9.58
C TYR A 102 -5.50 12.49 -8.68
N VAL A 103 -6.29 12.08 -7.73
CA VAL A 103 -6.12 10.85 -6.96
C VAL A 103 -7.40 10.03 -7.05
N ALA A 104 -7.27 8.70 -7.05
CA ALA A 104 -8.45 7.85 -7.06
C ALA A 104 -8.21 6.56 -6.28
N ILE A 105 -9.30 6.02 -5.73
CA ILE A 105 -9.38 4.67 -5.17
C ILE A 105 -10.45 3.92 -5.93
N GLU A 106 -10.11 2.75 -6.45
CA GLU A 106 -10.93 1.95 -7.34
C GLU A 106 -10.93 0.48 -6.90
N LYS A 107 -12.08 -0.07 -6.54
CA LYS A 107 -12.22 -1.50 -6.23
C LYS A 107 -12.53 -2.27 -7.51
N VAL A 108 -11.66 -3.21 -7.83
CA VAL A 108 -11.79 -4.16 -8.92
C VAL A 108 -12.37 -5.47 -8.40
N SER A 109 -13.31 -6.08 -9.14
CA SER A 109 -13.90 -7.37 -8.84
C SER A 109 -13.99 -8.19 -10.13
N GLY A 110 -13.47 -9.40 -10.11
CA GLY A 110 -13.42 -10.25 -11.30
C GLY A 110 -12.44 -11.40 -11.20
N THR A 111 -11.85 -11.77 -12.32
CA THR A 111 -10.85 -12.83 -12.44
C THR A 111 -9.56 -12.31 -13.06
N LEU A 112 -8.43 -12.65 -12.47
CA LEU A 112 -7.09 -12.39 -12.99
C LEU A 112 -6.42 -13.72 -13.32
N HIS A 113 -6.16 -13.99 -14.60
CA HIS A 113 -5.69 -15.31 -15.05
C HIS A 113 -6.50 -16.47 -14.44
N GLY A 114 -7.84 -16.35 -14.45
CA GLY A 114 -8.77 -17.36 -13.93
C GLY A 114 -8.90 -17.42 -12.40
N ARG A 115 -8.18 -16.59 -11.65
CA ARG A 115 -8.29 -16.48 -10.18
C ARG A 115 -9.33 -15.44 -9.81
N SER A 116 -10.41 -15.87 -9.15
CA SER A 116 -11.52 -15.00 -8.77
C SER A 116 -11.25 -14.27 -7.45
N GLY A 117 -11.64 -13.00 -7.40
CA GLY A 117 -11.51 -12.18 -6.19
C GLY A 117 -11.75 -10.70 -6.46
N SER A 118 -11.31 -9.89 -5.52
CA SER A 118 -11.28 -8.43 -5.69
C SER A 118 -10.00 -7.85 -5.08
N PHE A 119 -9.65 -6.65 -5.50
CA PHE A 119 -8.54 -5.86 -4.97
C PHE A 119 -8.81 -4.38 -5.18
N VAL A 120 -7.99 -3.53 -4.59
CA VAL A 120 -8.14 -2.08 -4.71
C VAL A 120 -6.92 -1.50 -5.41
N LEU A 121 -7.17 -0.63 -6.39
CA LEU A 121 -6.16 0.20 -7.05
C LEU A 121 -6.18 1.60 -6.48
N GLN A 122 -4.99 2.14 -6.23
CA GLN A 122 -4.77 3.55 -5.91
C GLN A 122 -4.12 4.22 -7.10
N HIS A 123 -4.66 5.36 -7.52
CA HIS A 123 -4.15 6.18 -8.62
C HIS A 123 -3.61 7.50 -8.09
N SER A 124 -2.48 7.93 -8.64
CA SER A 124 -1.96 9.27 -8.49
C SER A 124 -1.51 9.76 -9.86
N GLY A 125 -2.21 10.72 -10.40
CA GLY A 125 -1.96 11.27 -11.73
C GLY A 125 -1.71 12.77 -11.69
N THR A 126 -0.74 13.23 -12.46
CA THR A 126 -0.49 14.65 -12.69
C THR A 126 -0.37 14.93 -14.19
N MET A 127 -0.72 16.14 -14.57
CA MET A 127 -0.52 16.69 -15.89
C MET A 127 0.26 18.00 -15.71
N THR A 128 1.44 18.10 -16.31
CA THR A 128 2.23 19.32 -16.27
C THR A 128 2.35 19.90 -17.67
N ARG A 129 1.59 20.94 -17.95
CA ARG A 129 1.55 21.58 -19.29
C ARG A 129 1.38 20.56 -20.43
N GLY A 130 0.42 19.64 -20.26
CA GLY A 130 0.11 18.61 -21.25
C GLY A 130 0.96 17.34 -21.18
N VAL A 131 1.96 17.27 -20.30
CA VAL A 131 2.79 16.06 -20.08
C VAL A 131 2.21 15.24 -18.92
N PRO A 132 1.71 14.01 -19.15
CA PRO A 132 1.12 13.18 -18.12
C PRO A 132 2.15 12.41 -17.32
N GLN A 133 1.88 12.21 -16.03
CA GLN A 133 2.50 11.22 -15.16
C GLN A 133 1.41 10.47 -14.42
N LEU A 134 1.48 9.15 -14.38
CA LEU A 134 0.46 8.31 -13.76
C LEU A 134 1.13 7.14 -13.03
N LEU A 135 0.80 6.99 -11.76
CA LEU A 135 1.13 5.85 -10.94
C LEU A 135 -0.16 5.15 -10.51
N ILE A 136 -0.27 3.85 -10.79
CA ILE A 136 -1.37 3.01 -10.32
C ILE A 136 -0.78 1.80 -9.63
N THR A 137 -1.12 1.61 -8.35
CA THR A 137 -0.62 0.51 -7.53
C THR A 137 -1.77 -0.23 -6.85
N VAL A 138 -1.58 -1.52 -6.59
CA VAL A 138 -2.48 -2.27 -5.70
C VAL A 138 -2.28 -1.76 -4.27
N VAL A 139 -3.38 -1.44 -3.59
CA VAL A 139 -3.35 -1.09 -2.17
C VAL A 139 -2.93 -2.33 -1.37
N PRO A 140 -1.91 -2.25 -0.51
CA PRO A 140 -1.47 -3.39 0.30
C PRO A 140 -2.63 -4.06 1.03
N ASP A 141 -2.63 -5.39 1.04
CA ASP A 141 -3.61 -6.25 1.74
C ASP A 141 -5.07 -6.07 1.32
N SER A 142 -5.33 -5.39 0.19
CA SER A 142 -6.68 -5.19 -0.34
C SER A 142 -7.22 -6.38 -1.14
N GLY A 143 -6.35 -7.32 -1.51
CA GLY A 143 -6.74 -8.52 -2.24
C GLY A 143 -7.58 -9.48 -1.40
N ASN A 144 -8.61 -10.08 -2.00
CA ASN A 144 -9.40 -11.12 -1.36
C ASN A 144 -9.71 -12.29 -2.30
N GLY A 145 -10.33 -13.35 -1.74
CA GLY A 145 -10.59 -14.58 -2.48
C GLY A 145 -9.27 -15.21 -2.95
N GLN A 146 -9.21 -15.63 -4.21
CA GLN A 146 -7.98 -16.18 -4.79
C GLN A 146 -6.93 -15.10 -5.14
N LEU A 147 -7.26 -13.82 -4.92
CA LEU A 147 -6.36 -12.67 -5.10
C LEU A 147 -5.84 -12.12 -3.77
N ALA A 148 -6.02 -12.83 -2.65
CA ALA A 148 -5.40 -12.48 -1.37
C ALA A 148 -3.87 -12.46 -1.50
N GLY A 149 -3.22 -11.39 -0.99
CA GLY A 149 -1.77 -11.19 -1.12
C GLY A 149 -1.32 -10.64 -2.47
N LEU A 150 -2.26 -10.15 -3.31
CA LEU A 150 -1.94 -9.48 -4.56
C LEU A 150 -1.25 -8.14 -4.28
N ALA A 151 -0.15 -7.90 -4.97
CA ALA A 151 0.54 -6.61 -5.05
C ALA A 151 0.94 -6.36 -6.51
N GLY A 152 1.06 -5.11 -6.92
CA GLY A 152 1.45 -4.83 -8.30
C GLY A 152 1.28 -3.38 -8.72
N THR A 153 1.67 -3.12 -9.99
CA THR A 153 1.58 -1.81 -10.62
C THR A 153 0.95 -1.94 -11.99
N MET A 154 -0.01 -1.10 -12.28
CA MET A 154 -0.70 -1.06 -13.57
C MET A 154 -0.30 0.18 -14.37
N THR A 155 -0.03 0.03 -15.64
CA THR A 155 0.10 1.13 -16.59
C THR A 155 -1.09 1.15 -17.54
N ILE A 156 -1.48 2.34 -17.99
CA ILE A 156 -2.59 2.56 -18.92
C ILE A 156 -2.06 3.27 -20.15
N LYS A 157 -2.48 2.83 -21.31
CA LYS A 157 -2.25 3.50 -22.60
C LYS A 157 -3.59 3.88 -23.22
N ILE A 158 -3.66 5.08 -23.77
CA ILE A 158 -4.83 5.57 -24.51
C ILE A 158 -4.35 5.86 -25.94
N ALA A 159 -4.86 5.12 -26.89
CA ALA A 159 -4.56 5.28 -28.30
C ALA A 159 -5.85 5.13 -29.13
N ASP A 160 -6.11 6.06 -30.04
CA ASP A 160 -7.28 6.04 -30.93
C ASP A 160 -8.61 5.90 -30.17
N GLY A 161 -8.72 6.53 -29.01
CA GLY A 161 -9.90 6.48 -28.13
C GLY A 161 -10.09 5.16 -27.39
N LYS A 162 -9.17 4.21 -27.54
CA LYS A 162 -9.19 2.91 -26.84
C LYS A 162 -8.25 2.94 -25.65
N HIS A 163 -8.68 2.30 -24.57
CA HIS A 163 -7.88 2.14 -23.35
C HIS A 163 -7.35 0.73 -23.28
N SER A 164 -6.05 0.59 -23.00
CA SER A 164 -5.41 -0.69 -22.70
C SER A 164 -4.64 -0.60 -21.39
N TYR A 165 -4.38 -1.74 -20.76
CA TYR A 165 -3.58 -1.83 -19.55
C TYR A 165 -2.50 -2.89 -19.68
N GLU A 166 -1.41 -2.68 -18.93
CA GLU A 166 -0.38 -3.65 -18.60
C GLU A 166 -0.29 -3.71 -17.08
N PHE A 167 -0.34 -4.89 -16.50
CA PHE A 167 -0.36 -5.08 -15.05
C PHE A 167 0.71 -6.07 -14.62
N GLU A 168 1.79 -5.54 -14.05
CA GLU A 168 2.84 -6.33 -13.39
C GLU A 168 2.42 -6.62 -11.95
N TYR A 169 2.35 -7.89 -11.58
CA TYR A 169 1.87 -8.24 -10.25
C TYR A 169 2.65 -9.40 -9.62
N THR A 170 2.55 -9.48 -8.30
CA THR A 170 2.94 -10.64 -7.50
C THR A 170 1.75 -11.11 -6.68
N LEU A 171 1.62 -12.42 -6.53
CA LEU A 171 0.61 -13.04 -5.68
C LEU A 171 1.33 -13.93 -4.67
N THR A 172 1.36 -13.48 -3.41
CA THR A 172 1.96 -14.22 -2.31
C THR A 172 0.85 -14.96 -1.56
N LYS A 173 1.04 -16.26 -1.31
CA LYS A 173 0.12 -16.98 -0.43
C LYS A 173 0.18 -16.33 0.95
N MET A 174 -0.97 -15.87 1.44
CA MET A 174 -1.11 -15.46 2.84
C MET A 174 -1.11 -16.72 3.71
N PRO A 175 -0.44 -16.68 4.86
CA PRO A 175 -0.38 -17.81 5.78
C PRO A 175 -1.74 -18.18 6.36
#